data_f3169e35b3c0360a080731604624c635
#
_entry.id   f3169e35b3c0360a080731604624c635
#
_cell.length_a   1.000
_cell.length_b   1.000
_cell.length_c   1.000
_cell.angle_alpha   90.00
_cell.angle_beta   90.00
_cell.angle_gamma   90.00
#
_symmetry.space_group_name_H-M   'P 1'
#
loop_
_entity.id
_entity.type
_entity.pdbx_description
1 polymer ?
#
loop_
_entity_poly.entity_id
_entity_poly.type
_entity_poly.pdbx_seq_one_letter_code
_entity_poly.pdbx_strand_id
1 'polypeptide(L)'
;PKGEQVVIYARVSSPAHRENLERQVERLTHYCTARGYQVSSVVEEMASGVNDSRPKLLALLKDQQATRIVVEHKDRLTRFGFRYLETLLDIQGRTIEVVNVAENDKEDLIADLVAIVYSFTERLYGQRRAKRKTERIAQELQEEERGQA
;
A
#
# COMPACT_ATOMS: atom_id res chain seq x y z
N PRO A 1 -9.20 -13.50 24.88
CA PRO A 1 -9.50 -12.11 25.13
C PRO A 1 -10.47 -11.59 24.13
N LYS A 2 -11.38 -10.92 24.74
CA LYS A 2 -12.42 -10.27 24.02
C LYS A 2 -11.87 -9.42 22.91
N GLY A 3 -12.17 -9.78 21.71
CA GLY A 3 -12.23 -8.80 20.70
C GLY A 3 -10.94 -8.46 20.03
N GLU A 4 -10.00 -9.37 19.90
CA GLU A 4 -9.00 -9.14 18.87
C GLU A 4 -9.69 -9.26 17.53
N GLN A 5 -9.80 -8.15 16.80
CA GLN A 5 -10.35 -8.14 15.46
C GLN A 5 -9.22 -7.97 14.47
N VAL A 6 -9.05 -8.98 13.65
CA VAL A 6 -7.98 -9.01 12.64
C VAL A 6 -8.56 -8.54 11.32
N VAL A 7 -7.93 -7.53 10.73
CA VAL A 7 -8.31 -6.99 9.43
C VAL A 7 -7.12 -7.13 8.49
N ILE A 8 -7.37 -7.66 7.30
CA ILE A 8 -6.37 -7.71 6.25
C ILE A 8 -6.47 -6.42 5.43
N TYR A 9 -5.34 -5.77 5.20
CA TYR A 9 -5.27 -4.63 4.30
C TYR A 9 -4.37 -4.99 3.12
N ALA A 10 -4.92 -4.93 1.91
CA ALA A 10 -4.22 -5.20 0.67
C ALA A 10 -4.35 -4.00 -0.26
N ARG A 11 -3.27 -3.67 -0.95
CA ARG A 11 -3.22 -2.50 -1.80
C ARG A 11 -2.42 -2.77 -3.07
N VAL A 12 -2.92 -2.23 -4.17
CA VAL A 12 -2.14 -2.05 -5.41
C VAL A 12 -2.33 -0.63 -5.90
N SER A 13 -1.41 -0.14 -6.72
CA SER A 13 -1.39 1.25 -7.14
C SER A 13 -2.45 1.60 -8.20
N SER A 14 -2.91 0.63 -8.98
CA SER A 14 -3.86 0.89 -10.06
C SER A 14 -4.71 -0.34 -10.40
N PRO A 15 -5.85 -0.14 -11.11
CA PRO A 15 -6.68 -1.25 -11.56
C PRO A 15 -5.97 -2.25 -12.49
N ALA A 16 -4.90 -1.83 -13.16
CA ALA A 16 -4.10 -2.72 -14.00
C ALA A 16 -3.48 -3.87 -13.21
N HIS A 17 -3.35 -3.72 -11.89
CA HIS A 17 -2.76 -4.72 -11.01
C HIS A 17 -3.79 -5.46 -10.16
N ARG A 18 -5.04 -5.53 -10.63
CA ARG A 18 -6.12 -6.19 -9.88
C ARG A 18 -5.80 -7.64 -9.53
N GLU A 19 -5.18 -8.37 -10.45
CA GLU A 19 -4.81 -9.75 -10.18
C GLU A 19 -3.79 -9.86 -9.04
N ASN A 20 -2.86 -8.92 -8.96
CA ASN A 20 -1.90 -8.85 -7.87
C ASN A 20 -2.60 -8.59 -6.54
N LEU A 21 -3.64 -7.77 -6.56
CA LEU A 21 -4.43 -7.50 -5.36
C LEU A 21 -5.13 -8.76 -4.87
N GLU A 22 -5.75 -9.51 -5.77
CA GLU A 22 -6.41 -10.77 -5.44
C GLU A 22 -5.43 -11.80 -4.86
N ARG A 23 -4.28 -11.94 -5.46
CA ARG A 23 -3.23 -12.84 -4.98
C ARG A 23 -2.70 -12.42 -3.61
N GLN A 24 -2.57 -11.12 -3.38
CA GLN A 24 -2.15 -10.57 -2.10
C GLN A 24 -3.16 -10.94 -1.00
N VAL A 25 -4.43 -10.76 -1.25
CA VAL A 25 -5.50 -11.12 -0.32
C VAL A 25 -5.48 -12.62 -0.03
N GLU A 26 -5.31 -13.43 -1.05
CA GLU A 26 -5.24 -14.88 -0.90
C GLU A 26 -4.07 -15.30 0.01
N ARG A 27 -2.88 -14.76 -0.25
CA ARG A 27 -1.70 -15.06 0.57
C ARG A 27 -1.91 -14.64 2.02
N LEU A 28 -2.47 -13.46 2.25
CA LEU A 28 -2.71 -12.95 3.59
C LEU A 28 -3.79 -13.75 4.33
N THR A 29 -4.80 -14.21 3.61
CA THR A 29 -5.84 -15.07 4.18
C THR A 29 -5.24 -16.39 4.63
N HIS A 30 -4.41 -17.00 3.81
CA HIS A 30 -3.70 -18.24 4.19
C HIS A 30 -2.81 -18.03 5.39
N TYR A 31 -2.08 -16.92 5.43
CA TYR A 31 -1.23 -16.58 6.55
C TYR A 31 -2.04 -16.48 7.84
N CYS A 32 -3.13 -15.75 7.81
CA CYS A 32 -3.99 -15.56 8.99
C CYS A 32 -4.60 -16.89 9.46
N THR A 33 -5.03 -17.73 8.52
CA THR A 33 -5.57 -19.05 8.84
C THR A 33 -4.51 -19.90 9.54
N ALA A 34 -3.29 -19.90 9.03
CA ALA A 34 -2.20 -20.66 9.61
C ALA A 34 -1.84 -20.18 11.01
N ARG A 35 -2.06 -18.89 11.30
CA ARG A 35 -1.81 -18.32 12.62
C ARG A 35 -2.99 -18.48 13.58
N GLY A 36 -4.08 -19.03 13.12
CA GLY A 36 -5.28 -19.17 13.92
C GLY A 36 -6.07 -17.88 14.13
N TYR A 37 -5.83 -16.87 13.30
CA TYR A 37 -6.57 -15.62 13.37
C TYR A 37 -7.95 -15.78 12.73
N GLN A 38 -8.96 -15.18 13.37
CA GLN A 38 -10.26 -15.01 12.75
C GLN A 38 -10.31 -13.64 12.10
N VAL A 39 -10.30 -13.62 10.79
CA VAL A 39 -10.32 -12.37 10.02
C VAL A 39 -11.74 -11.81 10.04
N SER A 40 -11.89 -10.60 10.57
CA SER A 40 -13.20 -9.95 10.64
C SER A 40 -13.55 -9.23 9.35
N SER A 41 -12.56 -8.71 8.63
CA SER A 41 -12.79 -8.09 7.33
C SER A 41 -11.52 -8.03 6.51
N VAL A 42 -11.69 -7.83 5.20
CA VAL A 42 -10.60 -7.64 4.25
C VAL A 42 -10.83 -6.29 3.57
N VAL A 43 -9.82 -5.44 3.62
CA VAL A 43 -9.85 -4.13 2.98
C VAL A 43 -8.94 -4.19 1.75
N GLU A 44 -9.53 -3.93 0.59
CA GLU A 44 -8.80 -3.88 -0.68
C GLU A 44 -8.83 -2.45 -1.20
N GLU A 45 -7.67 -1.91 -1.50
CA GLU A 45 -7.58 -0.54 -1.98
C GLU A 45 -6.71 -0.43 -3.23
N MET A 46 -7.18 0.35 -4.20
CA MET A 46 -6.43 0.66 -5.40
C MET A 46 -6.04 2.13 -5.35
N ALA A 47 -4.84 2.39 -4.88
CA ALA A 47 -4.31 3.73 -4.74
C ALA A 47 -2.81 3.66 -4.52
N SER A 48 -2.11 4.73 -4.89
CA SER A 48 -0.67 4.83 -4.65
C SER A 48 -0.34 4.79 -3.16
N GLY A 49 0.79 4.18 -2.83
CA GLY A 49 1.30 4.14 -1.46
C GLY A 49 1.71 5.51 -0.92
N VAL A 50 1.85 6.51 -1.79
CA VAL A 50 2.14 7.90 -1.39
C VAL A 50 0.88 8.77 -1.29
N ASN A 51 -0.27 8.21 -1.62
CA ASN A 51 -1.55 8.91 -1.45
C ASN A 51 -1.97 8.87 0.02
N ASP A 52 -1.95 10.00 0.69
CA ASP A 52 -2.29 10.11 2.09
C ASP A 52 -3.79 10.33 2.34
N SER A 53 -4.58 10.32 1.28
CA SER A 53 -6.04 10.54 1.35
C SER A 53 -6.82 9.30 0.92
N ARG A 54 -6.24 8.12 1.07
CA ARG A 54 -6.89 6.85 0.73
C ARG A 54 -8.08 6.61 1.66
N PRO A 55 -9.31 6.59 1.13
CA PRO A 55 -10.49 6.53 2.00
C PRO A 55 -10.61 5.25 2.81
N LYS A 56 -10.23 4.11 2.24
CA LYS A 56 -10.36 2.84 2.96
C LYS A 56 -9.32 2.70 4.05
N LEU A 57 -8.09 3.12 3.80
CA LEU A 57 -7.07 3.12 4.84
C LEU A 57 -7.44 4.09 5.96
N LEU A 58 -7.90 5.29 5.61
CA LEU A 58 -8.32 6.26 6.62
C LEU A 58 -9.46 5.72 7.48
N ALA A 59 -10.43 5.06 6.87
CA ALA A 59 -11.52 4.43 7.62
C ALA A 59 -11.01 3.35 8.57
N LEU A 60 -10.07 2.53 8.10
CA LEU A 60 -9.46 1.47 8.89
C LEU A 60 -8.67 2.03 10.07
N LEU A 61 -7.93 3.10 9.86
CA LEU A 61 -7.17 3.74 10.93
C LEU A 61 -8.07 4.33 12.02
N LYS A 62 -9.25 4.79 11.64
CA LYS A 62 -10.24 5.33 12.58
C LYS A 62 -11.02 4.25 13.32
N ASP A 63 -11.04 3.04 12.80
CA ASP A 63 -11.80 1.94 13.39
C ASP A 63 -11.02 1.32 14.54
N GLN A 64 -11.32 1.77 15.74
CA GLN A 64 -10.62 1.31 16.94
C GLN A 64 -10.89 -0.16 17.27
N GLN A 65 -11.91 -0.76 16.68
CA GLN A 65 -12.19 -2.18 16.86
C GLN A 65 -11.25 -3.07 16.05
N ALA A 66 -10.64 -2.54 14.99
CA ALA A 66 -9.64 -3.25 14.22
C ALA A 66 -8.32 -3.24 15.00
N THR A 67 -8.13 -4.22 15.85
CA THR A 67 -6.99 -4.26 16.77
C THR A 67 -5.71 -4.78 16.14
N ARG A 68 -5.82 -5.59 15.10
CA ARG A 68 -4.65 -6.10 14.37
C ARG A 68 -4.88 -5.92 12.88
N ILE A 69 -3.98 -5.20 12.24
CA ILE A 69 -4.00 -4.98 10.80
C ILE A 69 -2.86 -5.78 10.20
N VAL A 70 -3.18 -6.72 9.31
CA VAL A 70 -2.20 -7.60 8.68
C VAL A 70 -1.94 -7.10 7.25
N VAL A 71 -0.68 -6.84 6.95
CA VAL A 71 -0.24 -6.39 5.63
C VAL A 71 0.91 -7.26 5.13
N GLU A 72 1.05 -7.36 3.83
CA GLU A 72 2.09 -8.19 3.23
C GLU A 72 3.48 -7.63 3.51
N HIS A 73 3.69 -6.35 3.29
CA HIS A 73 4.90 -5.64 3.68
C HIS A 73 4.57 -4.17 3.96
N LYS A 74 5.52 -3.46 4.53
CA LYS A 74 5.31 -2.06 4.98
C LYS A 74 4.77 -1.16 3.89
N ASP A 75 5.27 -1.30 2.68
CA ASP A 75 4.92 -0.43 1.56
C ASP A 75 3.48 -0.62 1.09
N ARG A 76 2.87 -1.76 1.39
CA ARG A 76 1.44 -1.96 1.10
C ARG A 76 0.58 -1.10 2.00
N LEU A 77 1.02 -0.84 3.23
CA LEU A 77 0.30 0.07 4.10
C LEU A 77 0.55 1.52 3.70
N THR A 78 1.81 1.90 3.60
CA THR A 78 2.20 3.23 3.17
C THR A 78 3.63 3.21 2.66
N ARG A 79 3.92 4.04 1.65
CA ARG A 79 5.29 4.16 1.13
C ARG A 79 6.19 4.89 2.12
N PHE A 80 5.64 5.90 2.80
CA PHE A 80 6.36 6.68 3.79
C PHE A 80 5.54 6.79 5.07
N GLY A 81 6.19 7.01 6.20
CA GLY A 81 5.51 7.27 7.45
C GLY A 81 4.97 6.04 8.16
N PHE A 82 5.43 4.85 7.80
CA PHE A 82 4.99 3.61 8.44
C PHE A 82 5.18 3.68 9.96
N ARG A 83 6.32 4.17 10.41
CA ARG A 83 6.65 4.26 11.84
C ARG A 83 5.68 5.16 12.59
N TYR A 84 5.21 6.24 11.95
CA TYR A 84 4.20 7.10 12.55
C TYR A 84 2.89 6.37 12.77
N LEU A 85 2.43 5.62 11.78
CA LEU A 85 1.20 4.85 11.90
C LEU A 85 1.33 3.76 12.96
N GLU A 86 2.42 3.04 12.95
CA GLU A 86 2.69 1.98 13.92
C GLU A 86 2.65 2.52 15.35
N THR A 87 3.32 3.66 15.57
CA THR A 87 3.40 4.31 16.88
C THR A 87 2.02 4.76 17.37
N LEU A 88 1.25 5.41 16.49
CA LEU A 88 -0.08 5.89 16.85
C LEU A 88 -1.04 4.75 17.18
N LEU A 89 -0.98 3.67 16.41
CA LEU A 89 -1.81 2.51 16.68
C LEU A 89 -1.38 1.80 17.97
N ASP A 90 -0.09 1.72 18.20
CA ASP A 90 0.45 1.10 19.42
C ASP A 90 -0.05 1.81 20.68
N ILE A 91 -0.12 3.13 20.66
CA ILE A 91 -0.68 3.91 21.78
C ILE A 91 -2.12 3.51 22.06
N GLN A 92 -2.86 3.10 21.06
CA GLN A 92 -4.25 2.66 21.17
C GLN A 92 -4.38 1.16 21.48
N GLY A 93 -3.27 0.46 21.70
CA GLY A 93 -3.28 -0.98 21.91
C GLY A 93 -3.52 -1.78 20.63
N ARG A 94 -3.28 -1.17 19.48
CA ARG A 94 -3.49 -1.78 18.16
C ARG A 94 -2.16 -2.11 17.51
N THR A 95 -2.14 -3.13 16.67
CA THR A 95 -0.90 -3.66 16.10
C THR A 95 -0.98 -3.74 14.59
N ILE A 96 0.11 -3.41 13.91
CA ILE A 96 0.30 -3.69 12.50
C ILE A 96 1.21 -4.91 12.41
N GLU A 97 0.72 -5.97 11.79
CA GLU A 97 1.53 -7.17 11.57
C GLU A 97 1.96 -7.23 10.12
N VAL A 98 3.27 -7.16 9.89
CA VAL A 98 3.87 -7.23 8.57
C VAL A 98 4.32 -8.67 8.35
N VAL A 99 3.78 -9.29 7.31
CA VAL A 99 4.11 -10.69 6.99
C VAL A 99 5.53 -10.79 6.44
N ASN A 100 6.01 -9.72 5.85
CA ASN A 100 7.38 -9.58 5.37
C ASN A 100 7.75 -10.57 4.26
N VAL A 101 6.80 -10.79 3.37
CA VAL A 101 7.09 -11.51 2.15
C VAL A 101 7.96 -10.60 1.30
N ALA A 102 9.17 -11.04 1.00
CA ALA A 102 10.12 -10.27 0.22
C ALA A 102 9.72 -10.29 -1.25
N GLU A 103 8.71 -9.54 -1.60
CA GLU A 103 8.39 -9.30 -2.99
C GLU A 103 8.82 -7.90 -3.36
N ASN A 104 9.72 -7.86 -4.34
CA ASN A 104 10.15 -6.64 -4.94
C ASN A 104 9.11 -6.26 -6.01
N ASP A 105 8.08 -5.57 -5.62
CA ASP A 105 7.12 -5.07 -6.59
C ASP A 105 7.65 -3.77 -7.20
N LYS A 106 8.49 -3.92 -8.20
CA LYS A 106 9.09 -2.79 -8.92
C LYS A 106 8.04 -1.93 -9.60
N GLU A 107 6.97 -2.53 -10.10
CA GLU A 107 5.90 -1.77 -10.76
C GLU A 107 5.19 -0.84 -9.79
N ASP A 108 4.89 -1.31 -8.59
CA ASP A 108 4.28 -0.48 -7.56
C ASP A 108 5.22 0.64 -7.12
N LEU A 109 6.50 0.33 -6.96
CA LEU A 109 7.51 1.32 -6.60
C LEU A 109 7.63 2.41 -7.66
N ILE A 110 7.69 2.02 -8.93
CA ILE A 110 7.78 2.96 -10.04
C ILE A 110 6.51 3.83 -10.11
N ALA A 111 5.34 3.22 -9.93
CA ALA A 111 4.08 3.96 -9.92
C ALA A 111 4.06 5.03 -8.82
N ASP A 112 4.56 4.69 -7.64
CA ASP A 112 4.65 5.65 -6.54
C ASP A 112 5.65 6.77 -6.85
N LEU A 113 6.80 6.44 -7.43
CA LEU A 113 7.78 7.43 -7.84
C LEU A 113 7.20 8.41 -8.87
N VAL A 114 6.49 7.87 -9.87
CA VAL A 114 5.83 8.69 -10.89
C VAL A 114 4.82 9.64 -10.24
N ALA A 115 4.06 9.16 -9.28
CA ALA A 115 3.09 9.99 -8.55
C ALA A 115 3.78 11.14 -7.79
N ILE A 116 4.92 10.87 -7.15
CA ILE A 116 5.70 11.88 -6.45
C ILE A 116 6.24 12.93 -7.43
N VAL A 117 6.84 12.48 -8.52
CA VAL A 117 7.40 13.36 -9.55
C VAL A 117 6.31 14.25 -10.14
N TYR A 118 5.14 13.66 -10.45
CA TYR A 118 4.01 14.43 -10.95
C TYR A 118 3.61 15.52 -9.97
N SER A 119 3.49 15.20 -8.69
CA SER A 119 3.09 16.15 -7.66
C SER A 119 4.06 17.33 -7.56
N PHE A 120 5.36 17.07 -7.54
CA PHE A 120 6.36 18.12 -7.50
C PHE A 120 6.37 18.96 -8.77
N THR A 121 6.29 18.32 -9.92
CA THR A 121 6.36 19.00 -11.23
C THR A 121 5.12 19.87 -11.44
N GLU A 122 3.96 19.40 -11.00
CA GLU A 122 2.72 20.18 -11.07
C GLU A 122 2.85 21.48 -10.30
N ARG A 123 3.42 21.43 -9.10
CA ARG A 123 3.64 22.62 -8.28
C ARG A 123 4.63 23.60 -8.90
N LEU A 124 5.65 23.08 -9.58
CA LEU A 124 6.70 23.91 -10.17
C LEU A 124 6.31 24.49 -11.52
N TYR A 125 5.61 23.75 -12.38
CA TYR A 125 5.41 24.08 -13.79
C TYR A 125 3.96 24.08 -14.25
N GLY A 126 3.01 23.65 -13.40
CA GLY A 126 1.63 23.49 -13.77
C GLY A 126 1.33 22.13 -14.41
N GLN A 127 0.04 21.82 -14.56
CA GLN A 127 -0.41 20.48 -14.90
C GLN A 127 0.07 19.95 -16.25
N ARG A 128 0.07 20.80 -17.27
CA ARG A 128 0.46 20.37 -18.62
C ARG A 128 1.92 19.93 -18.69
N ARG A 129 2.80 20.73 -18.11
CA ARG A 129 4.24 20.41 -18.07
C ARG A 129 4.52 19.22 -17.17
N ALA A 130 3.81 19.14 -16.04
CA ALA A 130 3.94 18.02 -15.12
C ALA A 130 3.63 16.70 -15.81
N LYS A 131 2.53 16.65 -16.57
CA LYS A 131 2.14 15.45 -17.28
C LYS A 131 3.22 15.01 -18.26
N ARG A 132 3.74 15.93 -19.07
CA ARG A 132 4.75 15.62 -20.09
C ARG A 132 6.06 15.15 -19.47
N LYS A 133 6.53 15.83 -18.42
CA LYS A 133 7.78 15.47 -17.75
C LYS A 133 7.65 14.13 -17.02
N THR A 134 6.52 13.90 -16.40
CA THR A 134 6.26 12.64 -15.68
C THR A 134 6.18 11.46 -16.64
N GLU A 135 5.52 11.62 -17.77
CA GLU A 135 5.44 10.58 -18.79
C GLU A 135 6.82 10.22 -19.34
N ARG A 136 7.68 11.22 -19.52
CA ARG A 136 9.06 11.00 -19.98
C ARG A 136 9.85 10.17 -18.96
N ILE A 137 9.76 10.53 -17.70
CA ILE A 137 10.46 9.80 -16.62
C ILE A 137 9.96 8.37 -16.53
N ALA A 138 8.64 8.18 -16.56
CA ALA A 138 8.05 6.85 -16.51
C ALA A 138 8.53 6.00 -17.68
N GLN A 139 8.59 6.57 -18.87
CA GLN A 139 9.06 5.88 -20.06
C GLN A 139 10.52 5.49 -19.95
N GLU A 140 11.38 6.40 -19.49
CA GLU A 140 12.81 6.14 -19.28
C GLU A 140 13.02 5.00 -18.28
N LEU A 141 12.28 4.98 -17.17
CA LEU A 141 12.38 3.93 -16.17
C LEU A 141 11.96 2.57 -16.72
N GLN A 142 10.89 2.54 -17.53
CA GLN A 142 10.44 1.32 -18.17
C GLN A 142 11.45 0.79 -19.19
N GLU A 143 12.07 1.68 -19.96
CA GLU A 143 13.09 1.32 -20.93
C GLU A 143 14.33 0.74 -20.26
N GLU A 144 14.78 1.33 -19.15
CA GLU A 144 15.90 0.81 -18.38
C GLU A 144 15.61 -0.59 -17.86
N GLU A 145 14.42 -0.82 -17.34
CA GLU A 145 14.02 -2.12 -16.82
C GLU A 145 14.01 -3.17 -17.92
N ARG A 146 13.51 -2.83 -19.10
CA ARG A 146 13.54 -3.75 -20.25
C ARG A 146 14.96 -4.03 -20.72
N GLY A 147 15.85 -3.06 -20.63
CA GLY A 147 17.25 -3.21 -21.00
C GLY A 147 18.04 -4.11 -20.05
N GLN A 148 17.55 -4.32 -18.83
CA GLN A 148 18.19 -5.18 -17.83
C GLN A 148 17.65 -6.61 -17.83
N ALA A 149 16.65 -6.87 -18.61
CA ALA A 149 16.01 -8.18 -18.67
C ALA A 149 16.79 -9.21 -19.48
#